data_cec0d4abef9eaddee943055092691583
#
_entry.id   cec0d4abef9eaddee943055092691583
#
_cell.length_a   1.000
_cell.length_b   1.000
_cell.length_c   1.000
_cell.angle_alpha   90.00
_cell.angle_beta   90.00
_cell.angle_gamma   90.00
#
_symmetry.space_group_name_H-M   'P 1'
#
loop_
_entity.id
_entity.type
_entity.pdbx_description
1 polymer ?
#
loop_
_entity_poly.entity_id
_entity_poly.type
_entity_poly.pdbx_seq_one_letter_code
_entity_poly.pdbx_strand_id
1 'polypeptide(L)'
;MSNALVTKSNHLVEAGYKLSLNEQRLILSAITQLDGRKPVQRENDFIITAAEFSETFNIPIKQAYSTLEEASSRLYERDIKTFDHEAKTRGRFRWVDSVKYWDGEAKVTLSFSHSIIPYLNLLHQQFTTYELKQVSQLKTAYAIRFYELLVQFIKTGERYISLEKLREILEIKNQYKRFYDLKKYIIDPSINNINSSTNLTVDWDIVKNGKAITSLMFVFQKAQ
;
A
#
# COMPACT_ATOMS: atom_id res chain seq x y z
N MET A 1 -18.25 -13.23 2.68
CA MET A 1 -17.22 -12.35 2.08
C MET A 1 -16.20 -13.23 1.40
N SER A 2 -16.01 -13.10 0.08
CA SER A 2 -14.95 -13.82 -0.63
C SER A 2 -13.59 -13.39 -0.07
N ASN A 3 -12.63 -14.33 0.04
CA ASN A 3 -11.25 -14.02 0.41
C ASN A 3 -10.58 -13.18 -0.69
N ALA A 4 -10.90 -11.89 -0.75
CA ALA A 4 -10.31 -10.95 -1.70
C ALA A 4 -8.81 -10.82 -1.42
N LEU A 5 -7.98 -11.33 -2.33
CA LEU A 5 -6.53 -11.32 -2.21
C LEU A 5 -5.93 -10.11 -2.90
N VAL A 6 -5.06 -9.42 -2.20
CA VAL A 6 -4.18 -8.39 -2.76
C VAL A 6 -2.83 -9.04 -3.03
N THR A 7 -2.36 -8.95 -4.27
CA THR A 7 -1.03 -9.44 -4.67
C THR A 7 -0.27 -8.33 -5.38
N LYS A 8 0.92 -8.02 -4.89
CA LYS A 8 1.84 -7.02 -5.47
C LYS A 8 3.24 -7.58 -5.57
N SER A 9 4.00 -7.19 -6.59
CA SER A 9 5.43 -7.50 -6.61
C SER A 9 6.14 -6.85 -5.43
N ASN A 10 7.19 -7.48 -4.92
CA ASN A 10 8.00 -6.90 -3.85
C ASN A 10 8.63 -5.56 -4.26
N HIS A 11 8.95 -5.39 -5.54
CA HIS A 11 9.40 -4.10 -6.08
C HIS A 11 8.37 -2.99 -5.89
N LEU A 12 7.07 -3.28 -6.09
CA LEU A 12 6.00 -2.29 -5.87
C LEU A 12 5.79 -2.03 -4.37
N VAL A 13 5.88 -3.06 -3.53
CA VAL A 13 5.81 -2.89 -2.07
C VAL A 13 6.93 -1.98 -1.57
N GLU A 14 8.13 -2.05 -2.15
CA GLU A 14 9.28 -1.23 -1.78
C GLU A 14 9.45 0.07 -2.59
N ALA A 15 8.58 0.31 -3.56
CA ALA A 15 8.59 1.54 -4.34
C ALA A 15 8.19 2.75 -3.49
N GLY A 16 8.74 3.92 -3.84
CA GLY A 16 8.40 5.18 -3.21
C GLY A 16 7.09 5.74 -3.79
N TYR A 17 6.06 5.84 -2.97
CA TYR A 17 4.83 6.53 -3.32
C TYR A 17 4.09 7.07 -2.10
N LYS A 18 3.33 8.13 -2.32
CA LYS A 18 2.52 8.76 -1.28
C LYS A 18 1.06 8.81 -1.74
N LEU A 19 0.25 7.97 -1.13
CA LEU A 19 -1.18 7.92 -1.32
C LEU A 19 -1.88 8.27 0.00
N SER A 20 -3.04 8.90 -0.07
CA SER A 20 -3.95 8.99 1.07
C SER A 20 -4.52 7.62 1.41
N LEU A 21 -5.18 7.50 2.55
CA LEU A 21 -5.82 6.25 2.97
C LEU A 21 -6.85 5.76 1.93
N ASN A 22 -7.70 6.66 1.42
CA ASN A 22 -8.75 6.29 0.48
C ASN A 22 -8.21 6.03 -0.94
N GLU A 23 -7.13 6.71 -1.37
CA GLU A 23 -6.41 6.37 -2.59
C GLU A 23 -5.82 4.95 -2.52
N GLN A 24 -5.22 4.57 -1.37
CA GLN A 24 -4.73 3.19 -1.18
C GLN A 24 -5.87 2.17 -1.17
N ARG A 25 -6.96 2.43 -0.45
CA ARG A 25 -8.14 1.57 -0.42
C ARG A 25 -8.70 1.34 -1.83
N LEU A 26 -8.76 2.39 -2.64
CA LEU A 26 -9.23 2.32 -4.02
C LEU A 26 -8.34 1.42 -4.88
N ILE A 27 -7.00 1.61 -4.82
CA ILE A 27 -6.04 0.76 -5.52
C ILE A 27 -6.12 -0.70 -5.05
N LEU A 28 -6.25 -0.94 -3.75
CA LEU A 28 -6.37 -2.30 -3.22
C LEU A 28 -7.65 -2.99 -3.70
N SER A 29 -8.79 -2.26 -3.76
CA SER A 29 -10.03 -2.78 -4.32
C SER A 29 -9.89 -3.15 -5.80
N ALA A 30 -9.19 -2.35 -6.60
CA ALA A 30 -8.93 -2.67 -8.00
C ALA A 30 -8.01 -3.91 -8.13
N ILE A 31 -6.95 -4.00 -7.32
CA ILE A 31 -6.02 -5.14 -7.34
C ILE A 31 -6.71 -6.46 -6.99
N THR A 32 -7.69 -6.47 -6.09
CA THR A 32 -8.42 -7.71 -5.76
C THR A 32 -9.27 -8.28 -6.89
N GLN A 33 -9.54 -7.50 -7.93
CA GLN A 33 -10.24 -7.96 -9.14
C GLN A 33 -9.30 -8.62 -10.16
N LEU A 34 -7.98 -8.55 -9.93
CA LEU A 34 -7.00 -9.22 -10.77
C LEU A 34 -6.99 -10.73 -10.48
N ASP A 35 -7.10 -11.55 -11.54
CA ASP A 35 -6.79 -12.96 -11.45
C ASP A 35 -5.26 -13.12 -11.60
N GLY A 36 -4.56 -13.35 -10.50
CA GLY A 36 -3.11 -13.51 -10.52
C GLY A 36 -2.57 -14.63 -11.42
N ARG A 37 -3.44 -15.50 -11.94
CA ARG A 37 -3.11 -16.58 -12.89
C ARG A 37 -3.20 -16.14 -14.35
N LYS A 38 -3.79 -14.97 -14.62
CA LYS A 38 -3.95 -14.43 -15.98
C LYS A 38 -3.12 -13.17 -16.16
N PRO A 39 -2.54 -12.97 -17.35
CA PRO A 39 -1.91 -11.69 -17.64
C PRO A 39 -2.93 -10.55 -17.49
N VAL A 40 -2.54 -9.47 -16.81
CA VAL A 40 -3.35 -8.25 -16.81
C VAL A 40 -3.31 -7.66 -18.22
N GLN A 41 -4.48 -7.55 -18.84
CA GLN A 41 -4.58 -6.96 -20.17
C GLN A 41 -4.69 -5.44 -20.04
N ARG A 42 -4.25 -4.75 -21.09
CA ARG A 42 -4.17 -3.28 -21.12
C ARG A 42 -5.55 -2.61 -21.04
N GLU A 43 -6.57 -3.33 -21.52
CA GLU A 43 -7.96 -2.87 -21.58
C GLU A 43 -8.79 -3.25 -20.35
N ASN A 44 -8.17 -3.80 -19.31
CA ASN A 44 -8.90 -4.16 -18.10
C ASN A 44 -9.30 -2.91 -17.33
N ASP A 45 -10.58 -2.62 -17.37
CA ASP A 45 -11.25 -1.63 -16.53
C ASP A 45 -11.67 -2.29 -15.20
N PHE A 46 -11.31 -1.68 -14.08
CA PHE A 46 -11.65 -2.12 -12.74
C PHE A 46 -12.77 -1.26 -12.18
N ILE A 47 -13.92 -1.87 -11.92
CA ILE A 47 -15.10 -1.17 -11.44
C ILE A 47 -15.17 -1.27 -9.93
N ILE A 48 -15.31 -0.14 -9.26
CA ILE A 48 -15.49 -0.05 -7.81
C ILE A 48 -16.80 0.69 -7.54
N THR A 49 -17.74 0.02 -6.89
CA THR A 49 -19.01 0.62 -6.48
C THR A 49 -18.91 1.26 -5.10
N ALA A 50 -19.70 2.29 -4.87
CA ALA A 50 -19.80 2.93 -3.55
C ALA A 50 -20.30 1.95 -2.48
N ALA A 51 -21.17 1.00 -2.83
CA ALA A 51 -21.68 -0.01 -1.91
C ALA A 51 -20.57 -0.96 -1.43
N GLU A 52 -19.80 -1.54 -2.36
CA GLU A 52 -18.66 -2.42 -2.04
C GLU A 52 -17.59 -1.69 -1.24
N PHE A 53 -17.29 -0.44 -1.61
CA PHE A 53 -16.31 0.38 -0.91
C PHE A 53 -16.75 0.72 0.51
N SER A 54 -18.03 1.07 0.68
CA SER A 54 -18.68 1.30 1.97
C SER A 54 -18.57 0.08 2.89
N GLU A 55 -18.98 -1.09 2.38
CA GLU A 55 -18.96 -2.36 3.14
C GLU A 55 -17.54 -2.79 3.51
N THR A 56 -16.62 -2.75 2.53
CA THR A 56 -15.24 -3.23 2.72
C THR A 56 -14.46 -2.40 3.75
N PHE A 57 -14.64 -1.08 3.73
CA PHE A 57 -13.84 -0.15 4.53
C PHE A 57 -14.61 0.52 5.66
N ASN A 58 -15.84 0.06 5.91
CA ASN A 58 -16.73 0.62 6.95
C ASN A 58 -16.88 2.14 6.85
N ILE A 59 -17.14 2.62 5.62
CA ILE A 59 -17.41 4.03 5.34
C ILE A 59 -18.92 4.22 5.23
N PRO A 60 -19.52 5.27 5.82
CA PRO A 60 -20.94 5.53 5.67
C PRO A 60 -21.36 5.61 4.20
N ILE A 61 -22.39 4.86 3.80
CA ILE A 61 -22.80 4.76 2.39
C ILE A 61 -23.09 6.14 1.74
N LYS A 62 -23.64 7.07 2.52
CA LYS A 62 -23.92 8.44 2.06
C LYS A 62 -22.65 9.23 1.66
N GLN A 63 -21.47 8.81 2.16
CA GLN A 63 -20.18 9.45 1.91
C GLN A 63 -19.34 8.63 0.93
N ALA A 64 -19.70 7.35 0.68
CA ALA A 64 -18.85 6.42 -0.06
C ALA A 64 -18.61 6.88 -1.50
N TYR A 65 -19.64 7.37 -2.22
CA TYR A 65 -19.46 7.84 -3.58
C TYR A 65 -18.58 9.09 -3.69
N SER A 66 -18.83 10.12 -2.89
CA SER A 66 -17.99 11.31 -2.88
C SER A 66 -16.54 11.00 -2.46
N THR A 67 -16.36 10.04 -1.54
CA THR A 67 -15.03 9.55 -1.15
C THR A 67 -14.31 8.85 -2.31
N LEU A 68 -15.02 8.02 -3.07
CA LEU A 68 -14.48 7.35 -4.27
C LEU A 68 -14.09 8.35 -5.34
N GLU A 69 -14.99 9.31 -5.63
CA GLU A 69 -14.75 10.35 -6.63
C GLU A 69 -13.53 11.19 -6.28
N GLU A 70 -13.44 11.68 -5.04
CA GLU A 70 -12.29 12.46 -4.57
C GLU A 70 -10.99 11.63 -4.61
N ALA A 71 -11.03 10.38 -4.12
CA ALA A 71 -9.86 9.50 -4.10
C ALA A 71 -9.38 9.17 -5.52
N SER A 72 -10.29 8.88 -6.45
CA SER A 72 -9.95 8.54 -7.83
C SER A 72 -9.39 9.75 -8.61
N SER A 73 -9.97 10.94 -8.42
CA SER A 73 -9.48 12.18 -9.00
C SER A 73 -8.05 12.48 -8.55
N ARG A 74 -7.78 12.35 -7.25
CA ARG A 74 -6.43 12.55 -6.70
C ARG A 74 -5.46 11.46 -7.14
N LEU A 75 -5.92 10.21 -7.23
CA LEU A 75 -5.10 9.08 -7.66
C LEU A 75 -4.57 9.25 -9.09
N TYR A 76 -5.37 9.85 -9.98
CA TYR A 76 -4.96 10.17 -11.35
C TYR A 76 -3.69 11.04 -11.42
N GLU A 77 -3.44 11.86 -10.40
CA GLU A 77 -2.26 12.72 -10.29
C GLU A 77 -1.09 12.08 -9.52
N ARG A 78 -1.25 10.83 -9.03
CA ARG A 78 -0.23 10.18 -8.20
C ARG A 78 0.78 9.40 -9.02
N ASP A 79 2.04 9.49 -8.57
CA ASP A 79 3.16 8.77 -9.15
C ASP A 79 3.70 7.70 -8.22
N ILE A 80 4.35 6.74 -8.87
CA ILE A 80 5.22 5.74 -8.24
C ILE A 80 6.65 6.09 -8.63
N LYS A 81 7.57 6.03 -7.68
CA LYS A 81 9.00 6.20 -7.89
C LYS A 81 9.72 4.89 -7.63
N THR A 82 10.44 4.43 -8.61
CA THR A 82 11.28 3.25 -8.51
C THR A 82 12.76 3.63 -8.49
N PHE A 83 13.53 2.87 -7.73
CA PHE A 83 14.97 3.06 -7.61
C PHE A 83 15.63 1.72 -7.86
N ASP A 84 16.46 1.64 -8.88
CA ASP A 84 17.36 0.53 -9.11
C ASP A 84 18.76 0.97 -8.66
N HIS A 85 19.22 0.44 -7.54
CA HIS A 85 20.50 0.80 -6.96
C HIS A 85 21.69 0.20 -7.73
N GLU A 86 21.51 -0.95 -8.37
CA GLU A 86 22.55 -1.63 -9.16
C GLU A 86 22.75 -0.91 -10.51
N ALA A 87 21.66 -0.69 -11.23
CA ALA A 87 21.68 0.02 -12.50
C ALA A 87 21.81 1.55 -12.34
N LYS A 88 21.75 2.08 -11.11
CA LYS A 88 21.73 3.52 -10.80
C LYS A 88 20.66 4.29 -11.55
N THR A 89 19.51 3.67 -11.79
CA THR A 89 18.39 4.28 -12.51
C THR A 89 17.25 4.66 -11.60
N ARG A 90 16.49 5.69 -12.00
CA ARG A 90 15.28 6.15 -11.33
C ARG A 90 14.15 6.16 -12.34
N GLY A 91 13.04 5.52 -11.97
CA GLY A 91 11.81 5.54 -12.75
C GLY A 91 10.72 6.36 -12.07
N ARG A 92 9.82 6.92 -12.86
CA ARG A 92 8.59 7.58 -12.38
C ARG A 92 7.46 7.28 -13.35
N PHE A 93 6.34 6.77 -12.84
CA PHE A 93 5.17 6.49 -13.67
C PHE A 93 3.89 6.62 -12.84
N ARG A 94 2.73 6.71 -13.51
CA ARG A 94 1.42 6.87 -12.90
C ARG A 94 0.86 5.54 -12.41
N TRP A 95 -0.07 5.61 -11.44
CA TRP A 95 -0.86 4.46 -11.03
C TRP A 95 -1.89 4.06 -12.09
N VAL A 96 -2.59 5.04 -12.63
CA VAL A 96 -3.70 4.84 -13.57
C VAL A 96 -3.54 5.71 -14.81
N ASP A 97 -4.00 5.19 -15.95
CA ASP A 97 -4.04 5.92 -17.22
C ASP A 97 -5.39 6.65 -17.37
N SER A 98 -6.45 6.11 -16.78
CA SER A 98 -7.78 6.73 -16.84
C SER A 98 -8.61 6.48 -15.59
N VAL A 99 -9.55 7.39 -15.37
CA VAL A 99 -10.62 7.29 -14.39
C VAL A 99 -11.90 7.69 -15.09
N LYS A 100 -12.97 6.89 -14.94
CA LYS A 100 -14.32 7.21 -15.44
C LYS A 100 -15.29 7.28 -14.27
N TYR A 101 -16.14 8.28 -14.28
CA TYR A 101 -17.21 8.47 -13.30
C TYR A 101 -18.54 8.09 -13.96
N TRP A 102 -19.37 7.36 -13.22
CA TRP A 102 -20.68 6.92 -13.70
C TRP A 102 -21.75 7.62 -12.87
N ASP A 103 -22.13 8.81 -13.34
CA ASP A 103 -23.17 9.60 -12.70
C ASP A 103 -24.49 8.82 -12.64
N GLY A 104 -25.10 8.79 -11.45
CA GLY A 104 -26.33 8.04 -11.20
C GLY A 104 -26.14 6.54 -10.90
N GLU A 105 -24.96 5.95 -11.12
CA GLU A 105 -24.67 4.54 -10.81
C GLU A 105 -23.80 4.34 -9.57
N ALA A 106 -23.37 5.43 -8.92
CA ALA A 106 -22.53 5.42 -7.72
C ALA A 106 -21.30 4.49 -7.80
N LYS A 107 -20.60 4.54 -8.95
CA LYS A 107 -19.39 3.75 -9.22
C LYS A 107 -18.32 4.56 -9.94
N VAL A 108 -17.08 4.13 -9.79
CA VAL A 108 -15.93 4.62 -10.57
C VAL A 108 -15.28 3.46 -11.30
N THR A 109 -14.66 3.73 -12.43
CA THR A 109 -13.87 2.76 -13.19
C THR A 109 -12.44 3.28 -13.29
N LEU A 110 -11.47 2.41 -13.02
CA LEU A 110 -10.04 2.69 -13.12
C LEU A 110 -9.41 1.80 -14.19
N SER A 111 -8.48 2.35 -14.97
CA SER A 111 -7.57 1.56 -15.81
C SER A 111 -6.14 1.77 -15.29
N PHE A 112 -5.45 0.69 -14.94
CA PHE A 112 -4.05 0.77 -14.51
C PHE A 112 -3.16 1.25 -15.65
N SER A 113 -2.14 2.05 -15.32
CA SER A 113 -1.16 2.47 -16.31
C SER A 113 -0.39 1.27 -16.87
N HIS A 114 0.03 1.36 -18.13
CA HIS A 114 0.83 0.31 -18.75
C HIS A 114 2.10 0.00 -17.93
N SER A 115 2.71 1.01 -17.36
CA SER A 115 3.96 0.86 -16.60
C SER A 115 3.81 0.14 -15.28
N ILE A 116 2.61 0.10 -14.65
CA ILE A 116 2.41 -0.63 -13.39
C ILE A 116 2.04 -2.09 -13.61
N ILE A 117 1.49 -2.45 -14.77
CA ILE A 117 1.03 -3.81 -15.08
C ILE A 117 2.08 -4.88 -14.77
N PRO A 118 3.37 -4.73 -15.11
CA PRO A 118 4.40 -5.71 -14.77
C PRO A 118 4.54 -5.97 -13.27
N TYR A 119 4.24 -4.98 -12.43
CA TYR A 119 4.34 -5.08 -10.97
C TYR A 119 3.09 -5.69 -10.31
N LEU A 120 2.01 -5.85 -11.08
CA LEU A 120 0.75 -6.48 -10.67
C LEU A 120 0.58 -7.87 -11.28
N ASN A 121 1.40 -8.25 -12.25
CA ASN A 121 1.39 -9.57 -12.87
C ASN A 121 2.29 -10.53 -12.10
N LEU A 122 1.81 -11.77 -11.88
CA LEU A 122 2.57 -12.86 -11.23
C LEU A 122 3.79 -13.36 -12.03
N LEU A 123 4.17 -12.72 -13.13
CA LEU A 123 5.30 -13.10 -13.97
C LEU A 123 6.66 -12.81 -13.33
N HIS A 124 6.72 -12.05 -12.23
CA HIS A 124 7.94 -11.78 -11.49
C HIS A 124 8.07 -12.70 -10.28
N GLN A 125 9.29 -13.12 -9.95
CA GLN A 125 9.57 -14.20 -8.99
C GLN A 125 9.32 -13.89 -7.50
N GLN A 126 8.97 -12.67 -7.13
CA GLN A 126 8.81 -12.28 -5.73
C GLN A 126 7.57 -11.41 -5.52
N PHE A 127 6.60 -11.97 -4.79
CA PHE A 127 5.31 -11.32 -4.49
C PHE A 127 5.00 -11.32 -3.01
N THR A 128 4.26 -10.30 -2.63
CA THR A 128 3.58 -10.22 -1.34
C THR A 128 2.09 -10.38 -1.58
N THR A 129 1.48 -11.38 -0.92
CA THR A 129 0.04 -11.66 -1.00
C THR A 129 -0.57 -11.66 0.39
N TYR A 130 -1.71 -11.00 0.55
CA TYR A 130 -2.48 -10.94 1.79
C TYR A 130 -3.96 -10.72 1.50
N GLU A 131 -4.83 -11.01 2.47
CA GLU A 131 -6.26 -10.77 2.34
C GLU A 131 -6.59 -9.29 2.55
N LEU A 132 -7.42 -8.69 1.71
CA LEU A 132 -7.83 -7.29 1.81
C LEU A 132 -8.40 -6.94 3.20
N LYS A 133 -9.12 -7.88 3.81
CA LYS A 133 -9.71 -7.69 5.16
C LYS A 133 -8.66 -7.35 6.22
N GLN A 134 -7.41 -7.79 6.08
CA GLN A 134 -6.35 -7.53 7.05
C GLN A 134 -5.95 -6.05 7.11
N VAL A 135 -6.14 -5.32 6.02
CA VAL A 135 -5.80 -3.89 5.95
C VAL A 135 -7.02 -2.97 5.87
N SER A 136 -8.22 -3.53 5.69
CA SER A 136 -9.44 -2.75 5.48
C SER A 136 -9.79 -1.85 6.67
N GLN A 137 -9.46 -2.26 7.89
CA GLN A 137 -9.71 -1.52 9.13
C GLN A 137 -8.55 -0.62 9.57
N LEU A 138 -7.45 -0.59 8.82
CA LEU A 138 -6.35 0.31 9.11
C LEU A 138 -6.77 1.77 8.86
N LYS A 139 -6.35 2.64 9.77
CA LYS A 139 -6.81 4.05 9.84
C LYS A 139 -5.89 5.03 9.14
N THR A 140 -4.70 4.60 8.74
CA THR A 140 -3.72 5.48 8.08
C THR A 140 -3.08 4.79 6.88
N ALA A 141 -2.72 5.58 5.89
CA ALA A 141 -1.95 5.12 4.73
C ALA A 141 -0.61 4.50 5.16
N TYR A 142 0.03 5.07 6.16
CA TYR A 142 1.30 4.55 6.68
C TYR A 142 1.14 3.17 7.31
N ALA A 143 0.05 2.92 8.05
CA ALA A 143 -0.20 1.60 8.63
C ALA A 143 -0.35 0.52 7.55
N ILE A 144 -1.04 0.81 6.43
CA ILE A 144 -1.11 -0.10 5.27
C ILE A 144 0.29 -0.35 4.71
N ARG A 145 1.11 0.70 4.51
CA ARG A 145 2.48 0.57 4.00
C ARG A 145 3.36 -0.27 4.92
N PHE A 146 3.30 -0.04 6.23
CA PHE A 146 4.03 -0.88 7.21
C PHE A 146 3.56 -2.33 7.16
N TYR A 147 2.24 -2.58 7.12
CA TYR A 147 1.71 -3.93 7.02
C TYR A 147 2.26 -4.65 5.78
N GLU A 148 2.22 -4.03 4.60
CA GLU A 148 2.76 -4.59 3.36
C GLU A 148 4.26 -4.90 3.47
N LEU A 149 5.04 -3.96 4.03
CA LEU A 149 6.47 -4.14 4.24
C LEU A 149 6.78 -5.32 5.18
N LEU A 150 5.98 -5.55 6.20
CA LEU A 150 6.18 -6.64 7.15
C LEU A 150 5.73 -7.99 6.58
N VAL A 151 4.54 -8.05 5.97
CA VAL A 151 4.02 -9.30 5.37
C VAL A 151 4.95 -9.86 4.29
N GLN A 152 5.72 -9.03 3.61
CA GLN A 152 6.76 -9.46 2.67
C GLN A 152 7.75 -10.45 3.31
N PHE A 153 8.01 -10.31 4.60
CA PHE A 153 8.94 -11.13 5.38
C PHE A 153 8.24 -12.06 6.38
N ILE A 154 6.96 -12.38 6.15
CA ILE A 154 6.16 -13.17 7.10
C ILE A 154 6.74 -14.57 7.38
N LYS A 155 7.53 -15.12 6.46
CA LYS A 155 8.18 -16.42 6.64
C LYS A 155 9.34 -16.39 7.62
N THR A 156 10.07 -15.30 7.67
CA THR A 156 11.20 -15.10 8.61
C THR A 156 10.76 -14.52 9.94
N GLY A 157 9.66 -13.76 9.96
CA GLY A 157 9.14 -13.10 11.14
C GLY A 157 9.96 -11.89 11.59
N GLU A 158 10.93 -11.46 10.79
CA GLU A 158 11.78 -10.31 11.11
C GLU A 158 12.12 -9.49 9.87
N ARG A 159 12.31 -8.20 10.05
CA ARG A 159 12.75 -7.27 9.01
C ARG A 159 13.64 -6.18 9.55
N TYR A 160 14.80 -6.00 8.91
CA TYR A 160 15.66 -4.85 9.09
C TYR A 160 15.44 -3.86 7.94
N ILE A 161 15.31 -2.57 8.27
CA ILE A 161 15.19 -1.52 7.27
C ILE A 161 15.95 -0.27 7.72
N SER A 162 16.79 0.29 6.83
CA SER A 162 17.45 1.56 7.11
C SER A 162 16.46 2.71 7.17
N LEU A 163 16.75 3.74 8.00
CA LEU A 163 15.90 4.93 8.07
C LEU A 163 15.85 5.67 6.72
N GLU A 164 16.92 5.63 5.96
CA GLU A 164 16.98 6.22 4.63
C GLU A 164 16.00 5.51 3.69
N LYS A 165 16.08 4.17 3.60
CA LYS A 165 15.19 3.35 2.77
C LYS A 165 13.73 3.50 3.20
N LEU A 166 13.44 3.49 4.49
CA LEU A 166 12.07 3.70 4.99
C LEU A 166 11.52 5.07 4.58
N ARG A 167 12.34 6.11 4.67
CA ARG A 167 11.93 7.46 4.25
C ARG A 167 11.70 7.56 2.73
N GLU A 168 12.46 6.82 1.93
CA GLU A 168 12.25 6.71 0.49
C GLU A 168 10.91 6.04 0.16
N ILE A 169 10.67 4.87 0.75
CA ILE A 169 9.44 4.09 0.55
C ILE A 169 8.19 4.89 0.95
N LEU A 170 8.25 5.62 2.06
CA LEU A 170 7.12 6.40 2.58
C LEU A 170 7.01 7.80 1.96
N GLU A 171 7.94 8.20 1.08
CA GLU A 171 8.03 9.53 0.46
C GLU A 171 8.03 10.68 1.49
N ILE A 172 8.82 10.52 2.58
CA ILE A 172 8.94 11.47 3.67
C ILE A 172 10.38 12.00 3.88
N LYS A 173 11.22 11.98 2.84
CA LYS A 173 12.64 12.41 2.93
C LYS A 173 12.84 13.77 3.62
N ASN A 174 11.95 14.71 3.35
CA ASN A 174 12.02 16.07 3.89
C ASN A 174 11.10 16.31 5.09
N GLN A 175 10.37 15.30 5.56
CA GLN A 175 9.45 15.37 6.69
C GLN A 175 9.99 14.58 7.88
N TYR A 176 9.53 14.89 9.09
CA TYR A 176 9.90 14.16 10.31
C TYR A 176 11.41 13.96 10.46
N LYS A 177 12.20 15.02 10.23
CA LYS A 177 13.68 14.95 10.21
C LYS A 177 14.26 14.38 11.51
N ARG A 178 13.70 14.76 12.68
CA ARG A 178 14.07 14.17 13.96
C ARG A 178 13.48 12.78 14.09
N PHE A 179 14.25 11.83 14.57
CA PHE A 179 13.78 10.47 14.80
C PHE A 179 12.59 10.42 15.77
N TYR A 180 12.59 11.27 16.80
CA TYR A 180 11.49 11.39 17.75
C TYR A 180 10.14 11.68 17.02
N ASP A 181 10.14 12.59 16.06
CA ASP A 181 8.92 12.93 15.32
C ASP A 181 8.48 11.78 14.40
N LEU A 182 9.45 11.12 13.74
CA LEU A 182 9.18 9.92 12.93
C LEU A 182 8.57 8.80 13.77
N LYS A 183 9.15 8.52 14.94
CA LYS A 183 8.63 7.56 15.91
C LYS A 183 7.21 7.91 16.33
N LYS A 184 7.02 9.12 16.86
CA LYS A 184 5.76 9.58 17.48
C LYS A 184 4.59 9.66 16.48
N TYR A 185 4.82 10.13 15.25
CA TYR A 185 3.75 10.44 14.31
C TYR A 185 3.56 9.40 13.21
N ILE A 186 4.54 8.54 12.99
CA ILE A 186 4.50 7.56 11.90
C ILE A 186 4.62 6.13 12.41
N ILE A 187 5.73 5.78 13.12
CA ILE A 187 6.02 4.38 13.44
C ILE A 187 5.05 3.88 14.52
N ASP A 188 5.05 4.48 15.72
CA ASP A 188 4.22 4.02 16.83
C ASP A 188 2.73 3.98 16.48
N PRO A 189 2.12 5.02 15.86
CA PRO A 189 0.71 4.94 15.48
C PRO A 189 0.41 3.85 14.45
N SER A 190 1.35 3.59 13.52
CA SER A 190 1.17 2.55 12.51
C SER A 190 1.24 1.15 13.11
N ILE A 191 2.25 0.88 13.95
CA ILE A 191 2.41 -0.42 14.60
C ILE A 191 1.27 -0.69 15.57
N ASN A 192 0.87 0.29 16.39
CA ASN A 192 -0.29 0.15 17.28
C ASN A 192 -1.58 -0.16 16.52
N ASN A 193 -1.77 0.49 15.36
CA ASN A 193 -2.95 0.21 14.52
C ASN A 193 -2.88 -1.18 13.88
N ILE A 194 -1.72 -1.64 13.43
CA ILE A 194 -1.52 -3.01 12.94
C ILE A 194 -1.84 -4.03 14.04
N ASN A 195 -1.27 -3.88 15.22
CA ASN A 195 -1.46 -4.79 16.35
C ASN A 195 -2.93 -4.85 16.82
N SER A 196 -3.67 -3.76 16.69
CA SER A 196 -5.08 -3.71 17.11
C SER A 196 -6.10 -4.15 16.07
N SER A 197 -5.72 -4.19 14.78
CA SER A 197 -6.71 -4.27 13.70
C SER A 197 -6.37 -5.29 12.61
N THR A 198 -5.26 -6.01 12.74
CA THR A 198 -4.83 -7.01 11.76
C THR A 198 -4.48 -8.35 12.42
N ASN A 199 -4.08 -9.32 11.59
CA ASN A 199 -3.59 -10.62 12.04
C ASN A 199 -2.10 -10.62 12.39
N LEU A 200 -1.44 -9.47 12.50
CA LEU A 200 -0.03 -9.40 12.89
C LEU A 200 0.11 -8.87 14.31
N THR A 201 0.97 -9.52 15.08
CA THR A 201 1.56 -8.95 16.30
C THR A 201 2.98 -8.52 15.97
N VAL A 202 3.27 -7.24 16.15
CA VAL A 202 4.53 -6.60 15.75
C VAL A 202 5.15 -5.90 16.94
N ASP A 203 6.44 -6.17 17.16
CA ASP A 203 7.31 -5.39 18.04
C ASP A 203 8.46 -4.79 17.21
N TRP A 204 9.09 -3.73 17.71
CA TRP A 204 10.17 -3.09 16.99
C TRP A 204 11.15 -2.38 17.89
N ASP A 205 12.41 -2.27 17.43
CA ASP A 205 13.48 -1.58 18.11
C ASP A 205 14.39 -0.83 17.13
N ILE A 206 15.25 0.02 17.68
CA ILE A 206 16.21 0.82 16.92
C ILE A 206 17.53 0.06 16.79
N VAL A 207 18.17 0.21 15.64
CA VAL A 207 19.54 -0.23 15.40
C VAL A 207 20.44 0.99 15.28
N LYS A 208 21.54 0.99 16.06
CA LYS A 208 22.49 2.11 16.12
C LYS A 208 23.83 1.75 15.51
N ASN A 209 24.48 2.75 14.93
CA ASN A 209 25.90 2.73 14.64
C ASN A 209 26.56 3.87 15.46
N GLY A 210 27.28 3.51 16.51
CA GLY A 210 27.74 4.45 17.53
C GLY A 210 26.53 5.13 18.22
N LYS A 211 26.48 6.48 18.16
CA LYS A 211 25.38 7.26 18.73
C LYS A 211 24.21 7.47 17.76
N ALA A 212 24.39 7.21 16.46
CA ALA A 212 23.40 7.46 15.44
C ALA A 212 22.44 6.28 15.27
N ILE A 213 21.12 6.53 15.23
CA ILE A 213 20.12 5.56 14.84
C ILE A 213 20.17 5.44 13.32
N THR A 214 20.45 4.25 12.80
CA THR A 214 20.63 4.02 11.36
C THR A 214 19.53 3.17 10.74
N SER A 215 18.95 2.27 11.54
CA SER A 215 17.95 1.32 11.03
C SER A 215 16.90 0.99 12.10
N LEU A 216 15.84 0.33 11.68
CA LEU A 216 14.83 -0.27 12.53
C LEU A 216 14.86 -1.79 12.34
N MET A 217 14.61 -2.51 13.40
CA MET A 217 14.36 -3.94 13.42
C MET A 217 12.91 -4.17 13.84
N PHE A 218 12.18 -4.93 13.06
CA PHE A 218 10.84 -5.40 13.37
C PHE A 218 10.87 -6.90 13.59
N VAL A 219 10.19 -7.36 14.64
CA VAL A 219 9.92 -8.77 14.90
C VAL A 219 8.41 -8.96 14.93
N PHE A 220 7.88 -9.94 14.19
CA PHE A 220 6.44 -10.08 14.04
C PHE A 220 6.04 -11.52 13.72
N GLN A 221 4.79 -11.83 14.08
CA GLN A 221 4.16 -13.13 13.82
C GLN A 221 2.69 -12.95 13.51
N LYS A 222 2.08 -13.96 12.89
CA LYS A 222 0.62 -14.01 12.79
C LYS A 222 0.03 -14.26 14.17
N ALA A 223 -0.97 -13.47 14.55
CA ALA A 223 -1.79 -13.76 15.71
C ALA A 223 -2.47 -15.13 15.51
N GLN A 224 -2.49 -15.94 16.54
CA GLN A 224 -3.16 -17.24 16.56
C GLN A 224 -4.68 -17.07 16.50
#